data_8ba5cc2c2a3094dabff547eab3086011
#
_entry.id   8ba5cc2c2a3094dabff547eab3086011
#
_cell.length_a   1.000
_cell.length_b   1.000
_cell.length_c   1.000
_cell.angle_alpha   90.00
_cell.angle_beta   90.00
_cell.angle_gamma   90.00
#
_symmetry.space_group_name_H-M   'P 1'
#
loop_
_entity.id
_entity.type
_entity.pdbx_description
1 polymer ?
#
loop_
_entity_poly.entity_id
_entity_poly.type
_entity_poly.pdbx_seq_one_letter_code
_entity_poly.pdbx_strand_id
1 'polypeptide(L)'
;MKKGWAMAMVGVFLLGMSAWVPPAISQVFELTVNDHNPPPSNVAKAWDEWEKWVEKESKGRLQVTVHHGGSLLAEKEAYRGTQTGVVDMAHYVVDRREGFLLSTVTTLPFIGMPPQIEAGRLWMELLGKFPEMAKEWDGVKIIGIFMMPPTHLHNKKKVVKTPADLKGMKIHGAEYALVQTMNAAGASPIQLDITEMYTGLERGILDGVMNHFPVCFIFRVLELMPYHTIFGDGGINMTPMFAIMNPKKFNSLPPDLQKIIEDSGKVWADEEAKGDFPIQKVAVDFCKGKNHTMTYLTPKQIEPWYNLLRKTSHDQWVKDAEAKGLPGKALYNETLNLIKKYQKK
;
A
#
# COMPACT_ATOMS: atom_id res chain seq x y z
N MET A 1 102.84 -8.14 25.84
CA MET A 1 102.16 -7.21 24.95
C MET A 1 101.25 -8.01 24.02
N LYS A 2 99.95 -8.16 24.34
CA LYS A 2 98.90 -8.63 23.41
C LYS A 2 97.60 -7.91 23.79
N LYS A 3 97.12 -7.03 22.91
CA LYS A 3 95.91 -6.27 23.03
C LYS A 3 94.76 -7.17 22.59
N GLY A 4 93.79 -7.45 23.48
CA GLY A 4 92.54 -8.09 23.14
C GLY A 4 91.50 -7.04 22.78
N TRP A 5 90.86 -7.23 21.65
CA TRP A 5 89.68 -6.43 21.20
C TRP A 5 88.43 -7.11 21.70
N ALA A 6 87.58 -6.39 22.50
CA ALA A 6 86.30 -6.79 22.86
C ALA A 6 85.30 -6.24 21.83
N MET A 7 84.58 -7.15 21.16
CA MET A 7 83.52 -6.83 20.20
C MET A 7 82.18 -6.73 20.99
N ALA A 8 81.61 -5.52 21.09
CA ALA A 8 80.34 -5.26 21.68
C ALA A 8 79.22 -5.54 20.65
N MET A 9 78.40 -6.57 20.85
CA MET A 9 77.18 -6.81 20.08
C MET A 9 76.09 -5.87 20.58
N VAL A 10 75.67 -4.92 19.75
CA VAL A 10 74.46 -4.11 20.01
C VAL A 10 73.27 -4.86 19.47
N GLY A 11 72.45 -5.47 20.39
CA GLY A 11 71.18 -6.06 20.04
C GLY A 11 70.12 -4.97 19.81
N VAL A 12 69.68 -4.83 18.59
CA VAL A 12 68.50 -3.97 18.25
C VAL A 12 67.25 -4.72 18.61
N PHE A 13 66.63 -4.35 19.74
CA PHE A 13 65.26 -4.79 20.06
C PHE A 13 64.26 -3.95 19.22
N LEU A 14 63.73 -4.53 18.12
CA LEU A 14 62.56 -4.00 17.41
C LEU A 14 61.32 -4.30 18.25
N LEU A 15 60.91 -3.36 19.12
CA LEU A 15 59.59 -3.33 19.71
C LEU A 15 58.54 -3.13 18.63
N GLY A 16 57.88 -4.23 18.23
CA GLY A 16 56.69 -4.16 17.38
C GLY A 16 55.55 -3.45 18.13
N MET A 17 55.37 -2.15 17.87
CA MET A 17 54.17 -1.42 18.25
C MET A 17 53.03 -1.93 17.37
N SER A 18 52.28 -2.93 17.86
CA SER A 18 50.94 -3.23 17.31
C SER A 18 50.07 -1.99 17.51
N ALA A 19 49.88 -1.22 16.42
CA ALA A 19 48.92 -0.13 16.45
C ALA A 19 47.55 -0.71 16.76
N TRP A 20 47.04 -0.47 17.97
CA TRP A 20 45.67 -0.74 18.32
C TRP A 20 44.81 0.24 17.51
N VAL A 21 44.22 -0.24 16.38
CA VAL A 21 43.22 0.51 15.60
C VAL A 21 41.94 0.38 16.40
N PRO A 22 41.42 1.48 16.99
CA PRO A 22 40.13 1.42 17.65
C PRO A 22 39.08 0.97 16.61
N PRO A 23 38.08 0.15 17.01
CA PRO A 23 37.00 -0.23 16.11
C PRO A 23 36.39 1.06 15.56
N ALA A 24 36.34 1.18 14.24
CA ALA A 24 35.67 2.30 13.59
C ALA A 24 34.26 2.40 14.16
N ILE A 25 33.95 3.50 14.86
CA ILE A 25 32.58 3.76 15.32
C ILE A 25 31.76 3.80 14.05
N SER A 26 30.93 2.75 13.86
CA SER A 26 30.05 2.69 12.69
C SER A 26 29.07 3.84 12.79
N GLN A 27 29.08 4.73 11.81
CA GLN A 27 28.16 5.87 11.79
C GLN A 27 26.70 5.34 11.80
N VAL A 28 25.92 5.87 12.73
CA VAL A 28 24.48 5.57 12.87
C VAL A 28 23.69 6.62 12.11
N PHE A 29 22.66 6.17 11.42
CA PHE A 29 21.71 7.00 10.67
C PHE A 29 20.31 6.78 11.25
N GLU A 30 19.69 7.86 11.70
CA GLU A 30 18.32 7.84 12.20
C GLU A 30 17.33 7.94 11.05
N LEU A 31 16.21 7.21 11.11
CA LEU A 31 15.10 7.25 10.17
C LEU A 31 13.78 7.47 10.94
N THR A 32 13.06 8.49 10.54
CA THR A 32 11.72 8.81 11.05
C THR A 32 10.68 8.35 10.04
N VAL A 33 9.77 7.45 10.46
CA VAL A 33 8.70 6.90 9.63
C VAL A 33 7.35 7.38 10.15
N ASN A 34 6.49 7.88 9.27
CA ASN A 34 5.10 8.23 9.59
C ASN A 34 4.14 7.15 9.08
N ASP A 35 3.39 6.56 10.00
CA ASP A 35 2.25 5.69 9.70
C ASP A 35 0.97 6.30 10.25
N HIS A 36 -0.03 6.52 9.40
CA HIS A 36 -1.31 7.09 9.84
C HIS A 36 -2.26 6.06 10.45
N ASN A 37 -1.91 4.77 10.41
CA ASN A 37 -2.74 3.70 10.96
C ASN A 37 -2.53 3.56 12.48
N PRO A 38 -3.61 3.25 13.23
CA PRO A 38 -3.50 3.09 14.69
C PRO A 38 -2.70 1.84 15.07
N PRO A 39 -1.98 1.85 16.21
CA PRO A 39 -1.10 0.75 16.66
C PRO A 39 -1.68 -0.67 16.64
N PRO A 40 -2.99 -0.91 16.91
CA PRO A 40 -3.54 -2.27 16.84
C PRO A 40 -3.72 -2.80 15.42
N SER A 41 -3.60 -1.96 14.39
CA SER A 41 -3.79 -2.38 13.00
C SER A 41 -2.68 -3.30 12.50
N ASN A 42 -2.98 -4.10 11.48
CA ASN A 42 -1.97 -4.95 10.84
C ASN A 42 -0.92 -4.13 10.12
N VAL A 43 -1.31 -2.99 9.53
CA VAL A 43 -0.42 -2.05 8.87
C VAL A 43 0.63 -1.54 9.86
N ALA A 44 0.21 -1.08 11.06
CA ALA A 44 1.15 -0.66 12.08
C ALA A 44 2.12 -1.78 12.49
N LYS A 45 1.60 -3.00 12.68
CA LYS A 45 2.45 -4.17 13.00
C LYS A 45 3.45 -4.50 11.87
N ALA A 46 3.04 -4.34 10.60
CA ALA A 46 3.95 -4.56 9.49
C ALA A 46 5.13 -3.56 9.51
N TRP A 47 4.88 -2.31 9.90
CA TRP A 47 5.92 -1.32 10.11
C TRP A 47 6.83 -1.66 11.30
N ASP A 48 6.27 -2.16 12.42
CA ASP A 48 7.06 -2.61 13.59
C ASP A 48 7.99 -3.78 13.23
N GLU A 49 7.54 -4.74 12.42
CA GLU A 49 8.37 -5.86 11.97
C GLU A 49 9.41 -5.41 10.92
N TRP A 50 9.04 -4.47 10.05
CA TRP A 50 9.96 -3.85 9.10
C TRP A 50 11.08 -3.09 9.81
N GLU A 51 10.77 -2.29 10.84
CA GLU A 51 11.73 -1.60 11.70
C GLU A 51 12.78 -2.57 12.26
N LYS A 52 12.32 -3.63 12.93
CA LYS A 52 13.19 -4.67 13.51
C LYS A 52 14.09 -5.31 12.46
N TRP A 53 13.55 -5.58 11.28
CA TRP A 53 14.32 -6.17 10.19
C TRP A 53 15.42 -5.23 9.70
N VAL A 54 15.10 -3.96 9.45
CA VAL A 54 16.04 -2.94 8.98
C VAL A 54 17.17 -2.71 9.99
N GLU A 55 16.83 -2.58 11.27
CA GLU A 55 17.84 -2.41 12.33
C GLU A 55 18.78 -3.61 12.43
N LYS A 56 18.24 -4.82 12.35
CA LYS A 56 19.01 -6.06 12.37
C LYS A 56 19.94 -6.19 11.16
N GLU A 57 19.43 -6.01 9.94
CA GLU A 57 20.23 -6.16 8.72
C GLU A 57 21.30 -5.08 8.59
N SER A 58 21.03 -3.88 9.06
CA SER A 58 22.02 -2.79 9.12
C SER A 58 23.04 -2.95 10.27
N LYS A 59 22.87 -3.97 11.13
CA LYS A 59 23.68 -4.19 12.35
C LYS A 59 23.63 -2.97 13.28
N GLY A 60 22.44 -2.33 13.41
CA GLY A 60 22.23 -1.15 14.23
C GLY A 60 22.77 0.16 13.64
N ARG A 61 23.21 0.18 12.37
CA ARG A 61 23.62 1.41 11.69
C ARG A 61 22.43 2.25 11.19
N LEU A 62 21.27 1.65 10.96
CA LEU A 62 20.02 2.34 10.80
C LEU A 62 19.24 2.20 12.11
N GLN A 63 18.87 3.31 12.71
CA GLN A 63 17.94 3.37 13.84
C GLN A 63 16.64 3.97 13.34
N VAL A 64 15.57 3.22 13.48
CA VAL A 64 14.27 3.58 12.96
C VAL A 64 13.35 3.98 14.13
N THR A 65 12.51 4.99 13.90
CA THR A 65 11.40 5.31 14.81
C THR A 65 10.13 5.41 13.99
N VAL A 66 9.20 4.49 14.20
CA VAL A 66 7.88 4.52 13.56
C VAL A 66 6.88 5.27 14.43
N HIS A 67 6.25 6.28 13.87
CA HIS A 67 5.20 7.08 14.49
C HIS A 67 3.83 6.70 13.93
N HIS A 68 3.06 5.96 14.71
CA HIS A 68 1.74 5.47 14.34
C HIS A 68 0.61 6.46 14.61
N GLY A 69 -0.57 6.17 14.04
CA GLY A 69 -1.81 6.89 14.29
C GLY A 69 -1.84 8.31 13.74
N GLY A 70 -0.99 8.61 12.75
CA GLY A 70 -0.91 9.95 12.19
C GLY A 70 -0.39 10.99 13.17
N SER A 71 0.41 10.58 14.17
CA SER A 71 0.89 11.45 15.24
C SER A 71 1.84 12.54 14.77
N LEU A 72 2.54 12.36 13.65
CA LEU A 72 3.35 13.39 13.01
C LEU A 72 2.62 14.05 11.85
N LEU A 73 2.03 13.26 10.95
CA LEU A 73 1.35 13.74 9.75
C LEU A 73 0.07 12.95 9.53
N ALA A 74 -1.03 13.63 9.22
CA ALA A 74 -2.23 12.98 8.73
C ALA A 74 -1.98 12.32 7.35
N GLU A 75 -2.79 11.33 6.97
CA GLU A 75 -2.67 10.58 5.72
C GLU A 75 -2.47 11.50 4.49
N LYS A 76 -3.31 12.53 4.35
CA LYS A 76 -3.25 13.50 3.23
C LYS A 76 -1.99 14.35 3.19
N GLU A 77 -1.21 14.38 4.28
CA GLU A 77 0.02 15.15 4.39
C GLU A 77 1.27 14.29 4.18
N ALA A 78 1.10 12.95 4.18
CA ALA A 78 2.20 11.99 4.16
C ALA A 78 3.13 12.16 2.94
N TYR A 79 2.57 12.29 1.73
CA TYR A 79 3.39 12.50 0.52
C TYR A 79 4.22 13.77 0.60
N ARG A 80 3.56 14.91 0.88
CA ARG A 80 4.25 16.21 0.94
C ARG A 80 5.24 16.28 2.08
N GLY A 81 4.90 15.72 3.25
CA GLY A 81 5.80 15.67 4.39
C GLY A 81 7.06 14.86 4.11
N THR A 82 6.91 13.71 3.41
CA THR A 82 8.06 12.92 2.96
C THR A 82 8.87 13.67 1.89
N GLN A 83 8.21 14.26 0.88
CA GLN A 83 8.87 15.04 -0.17
C GLN A 83 9.72 16.18 0.40
N THR A 84 9.20 16.91 1.38
CA THR A 84 9.87 18.07 1.99
C THR A 84 10.86 17.70 3.10
N GLY A 85 10.86 16.44 3.56
CA GLY A 85 11.77 15.94 4.60
C GLY A 85 11.30 16.26 6.02
N VAL A 86 10.00 16.48 6.25
CA VAL A 86 9.40 16.53 7.60
C VAL A 86 9.51 15.17 8.26
N VAL A 87 9.34 14.10 7.47
CA VAL A 87 9.64 12.72 7.83
C VAL A 87 10.53 12.10 6.76
N ASP A 88 11.33 11.10 7.13
CA ASP A 88 12.21 10.41 6.17
C ASP A 88 11.43 9.42 5.31
N MET A 89 10.46 8.74 5.90
CA MET A 89 9.60 7.76 5.22
C MET A 89 8.16 7.89 5.68
N ALA A 90 7.24 7.43 4.85
CA ALA A 90 5.83 7.35 5.22
C ALA A 90 5.11 6.18 4.55
N HIS A 91 4.05 5.73 5.23
CA HIS A 91 2.97 4.97 4.58
C HIS A 91 2.13 5.95 3.75
N TYR A 92 1.85 5.59 2.50
CA TYR A 92 1.12 6.45 1.58
C TYR A 92 0.11 5.65 0.74
N VAL A 93 -1.08 6.22 0.59
CA VAL A 93 -2.13 5.71 -0.31
C VAL A 93 -2.28 6.69 -1.46
N VAL A 94 -2.16 6.21 -2.70
CA VAL A 94 -2.23 7.07 -3.87
C VAL A 94 -3.62 7.68 -4.07
N ASP A 95 -3.70 8.99 -4.23
CA ASP A 95 -4.93 9.70 -4.53
C ASP A 95 -4.82 10.50 -5.84
N ARG A 96 -5.78 10.33 -6.74
CA ARG A 96 -5.87 11.06 -8.01
C ARG A 96 -5.87 12.58 -7.82
N ARG A 97 -6.43 13.07 -6.72
CA ARG A 97 -6.51 14.51 -6.39
C ARG A 97 -5.16 15.14 -6.12
N GLU A 98 -4.18 14.35 -5.72
CA GLU A 98 -2.81 14.79 -5.43
C GLU A 98 -1.89 14.79 -6.66
N GLY A 99 -2.43 14.58 -7.86
CA GLY A 99 -1.67 14.61 -9.10
C GLY A 99 -1.31 13.25 -9.69
N PHE A 100 -1.64 12.15 -9.01
CA PHE A 100 -1.35 10.78 -9.42
C PHE A 100 -2.36 10.23 -10.43
N LEU A 101 -2.56 10.93 -11.54
CA LEU A 101 -3.56 10.54 -12.53
C LEU A 101 -3.24 9.17 -13.16
N LEU A 102 -2.02 8.98 -13.63
CA LEU A 102 -1.61 7.73 -14.30
C LEU A 102 -1.51 6.57 -13.31
N SER A 103 -0.97 6.81 -12.12
CA SER A 103 -0.81 5.79 -11.07
C SER A 103 -2.13 5.21 -10.58
N THR A 104 -3.25 5.92 -10.79
CA THR A 104 -4.59 5.43 -10.42
C THR A 104 -5.27 4.56 -11.49
N VAL A 105 -4.62 4.22 -12.59
CA VAL A 105 -5.20 3.35 -13.64
C VAL A 105 -5.68 2.02 -13.08
N THR A 106 -4.94 1.43 -12.13
CA THR A 106 -5.27 0.13 -11.51
C THR A 106 -6.43 0.21 -10.51
N THR A 107 -6.79 1.42 -10.06
CA THR A 107 -7.93 1.63 -9.14
C THR A 107 -9.25 1.87 -9.87
N LEU A 108 -9.26 1.86 -11.21
CA LEU A 108 -10.49 2.03 -11.97
C LEU A 108 -11.49 0.92 -11.62
N PRO A 109 -12.78 1.27 -11.39
CA PRO A 109 -13.75 0.31 -10.89
C PRO A 109 -14.02 -0.82 -11.89
N PHE A 110 -13.99 -2.06 -11.41
CA PHE A 110 -14.19 -3.28 -12.19
C PHE A 110 -13.18 -3.48 -13.34
N ILE A 111 -11.98 -2.91 -13.24
CA ILE A 111 -10.92 -3.12 -14.24
C ILE A 111 -10.44 -4.59 -14.27
N GLY A 112 -10.74 -5.35 -13.21
CA GLY A 112 -10.48 -6.79 -13.15
C GLY A 112 -9.06 -7.14 -12.70
N MET A 113 -8.52 -6.41 -11.71
CA MET A 113 -7.19 -6.70 -11.17
C MET A 113 -7.01 -8.16 -10.79
N PRO A 114 -5.80 -8.74 -11.00
CA PRO A 114 -5.48 -10.08 -10.54
C PRO A 114 -5.34 -10.12 -9.00
N PRO A 115 -5.13 -11.30 -8.39
CA PRO A 115 -4.86 -11.40 -6.96
C PRO A 115 -3.76 -10.45 -6.46
N GLN A 116 -3.79 -10.09 -5.19
CA GLN A 116 -3.02 -8.97 -4.60
C GLN A 116 -1.51 -8.98 -4.95
N ILE A 117 -0.84 -10.13 -4.86
CA ILE A 117 0.61 -10.22 -5.15
C ILE A 117 0.87 -9.93 -6.64
N GLU A 118 0.08 -10.52 -7.52
CA GLU A 118 0.17 -10.32 -8.97
C GLU A 118 -0.21 -8.88 -9.34
N ALA A 119 -1.18 -8.29 -8.64
CA ALA A 119 -1.58 -6.90 -8.83
C ALA A 119 -0.45 -5.92 -8.49
N GLY A 120 0.28 -6.15 -7.41
CA GLY A 120 1.48 -5.37 -7.08
C GLY A 120 2.58 -5.47 -8.13
N ARG A 121 2.84 -6.69 -8.63
CA ARG A 121 3.81 -6.92 -9.72
C ARG A 121 3.40 -6.22 -11.01
N LEU A 122 2.10 -6.28 -11.34
CA LEU A 122 1.53 -5.59 -12.50
C LEU A 122 1.76 -4.07 -12.39
N TRP A 123 1.48 -3.49 -11.22
CA TRP A 123 1.66 -2.06 -11.00
C TRP A 123 3.12 -1.64 -11.18
N MET A 124 4.07 -2.39 -10.63
CA MET A 124 5.51 -2.14 -10.81
C MET A 124 5.96 -2.31 -12.27
N GLU A 125 5.38 -3.27 -13.03
CA GLU A 125 5.66 -3.42 -14.44
C GLU A 125 5.16 -2.22 -15.25
N LEU A 126 3.98 -1.65 -14.91
CA LEU A 126 3.48 -0.41 -15.52
C LEU A 126 4.41 0.77 -15.22
N LEU A 127 4.84 0.94 -13.99
CA LEU A 127 5.77 2.01 -13.58
C LEU A 127 7.06 1.96 -14.41
N GLY A 128 7.61 0.75 -14.63
CA GLY A 128 8.82 0.57 -15.43
C GLY A 128 8.62 0.80 -16.94
N LYS A 129 7.40 0.63 -17.45
CA LYS A 129 7.08 0.79 -18.89
C LYS A 129 6.68 2.22 -19.27
N PHE A 130 6.16 3.01 -18.32
CA PHE A 130 5.63 4.34 -18.56
C PHE A 130 6.40 5.40 -17.78
N PRO A 131 7.42 6.06 -18.38
CA PRO A 131 8.19 7.11 -17.71
C PRO A 131 7.32 8.26 -17.20
N GLU A 132 6.21 8.55 -17.86
CA GLU A 132 5.26 9.59 -17.44
C GLU A 132 4.56 9.21 -16.11
N MET A 133 4.26 7.92 -15.90
CA MET A 133 3.74 7.43 -14.64
C MET A 133 4.83 7.50 -13.55
N ALA A 134 6.08 7.19 -13.89
CA ALA A 134 7.19 7.29 -12.96
C ALA A 134 7.44 8.75 -12.52
N LYS A 135 7.23 9.74 -13.39
CA LYS A 135 7.36 11.17 -13.06
C LYS A 135 6.37 11.65 -12.00
N GLU A 136 5.22 11.01 -11.85
CA GLU A 136 4.29 11.35 -10.77
C GLU A 136 4.93 11.14 -9.38
N TRP A 137 6.00 10.34 -9.31
CA TRP A 137 6.73 9.97 -8.10
C TRP A 137 8.07 10.68 -7.92
N ASP A 138 8.42 11.65 -8.79
CA ASP A 138 9.73 12.35 -8.75
C ASP A 138 10.01 13.05 -7.40
N GLY A 139 8.99 13.32 -6.63
CA GLY A 139 9.14 13.94 -5.29
C GLY A 139 9.55 12.99 -4.17
N VAL A 140 9.43 11.67 -4.38
CA VAL A 140 9.73 10.64 -3.39
C VAL A 140 10.31 9.40 -4.06
N LYS A 141 11.00 8.55 -3.29
CA LYS A 141 11.42 7.21 -3.72
C LYS A 141 10.41 6.19 -3.22
N ILE A 142 9.87 5.37 -4.12
CA ILE A 142 9.06 4.20 -3.75
C ILE A 142 10.03 3.14 -3.22
N ILE A 143 9.80 2.69 -2.00
CA ILE A 143 10.55 1.61 -1.35
C ILE A 143 9.80 0.29 -1.49
N GLY A 144 8.49 0.30 -1.23
CA GLY A 144 7.65 -0.90 -1.31
C GLY A 144 6.25 -0.58 -1.82
N ILE A 145 5.60 -1.61 -2.34
CA ILE A 145 4.18 -1.57 -2.75
C ILE A 145 3.46 -2.79 -2.21
N PHE A 146 2.27 -2.57 -1.69
CA PHE A 146 1.31 -3.59 -1.32
C PHE A 146 -0.05 -3.24 -1.91
N MET A 147 -0.77 -4.22 -2.47
CA MET A 147 -2.14 -4.02 -2.95
C MET A 147 -3.12 -4.39 -1.85
N MET A 148 -3.99 -3.48 -1.47
CA MET A 148 -5.05 -3.77 -0.51
C MET A 148 -5.94 -4.92 -1.00
N PRO A 149 -6.59 -5.66 -0.09
CA PRO A 149 -7.58 -6.65 -0.48
C PRO A 149 -8.67 -6.05 -1.38
N PRO A 150 -9.31 -6.86 -2.24
CA PRO A 150 -10.36 -6.38 -3.13
C PRO A 150 -11.54 -5.83 -2.35
N THR A 151 -12.05 -4.68 -2.80
CA THR A 151 -13.24 -4.06 -2.25
C THR A 151 -14.50 -4.76 -2.73
N HIS A 152 -15.40 -5.04 -1.80
CA HIS A 152 -16.68 -5.69 -2.06
C HIS A 152 -17.84 -4.88 -1.48
N LEU A 153 -19.07 -5.30 -1.73
CA LEU A 153 -20.26 -4.66 -1.16
C LEU A 153 -20.81 -5.50 0.00
N HIS A 154 -21.02 -4.85 1.13
CA HIS A 154 -21.65 -5.42 2.31
C HIS A 154 -22.86 -4.55 2.69
N ASN A 155 -24.01 -5.16 2.97
CA ASN A 155 -25.20 -4.39 3.31
C ASN A 155 -26.15 -5.12 4.26
N LYS A 156 -27.06 -4.36 4.88
CA LYS A 156 -28.06 -4.89 5.82
C LYS A 156 -29.46 -5.09 5.23
N LYS A 157 -29.66 -4.75 3.95
CA LYS A 157 -31.02 -4.68 3.36
C LYS A 157 -31.40 -5.92 2.54
N LYS A 158 -30.56 -6.31 1.58
CA LYS A 158 -30.94 -7.32 0.58
C LYS A 158 -29.77 -7.89 -0.19
N VAL A 159 -30.01 -8.98 -0.89
CA VAL A 159 -29.09 -9.49 -1.91
C VAL A 159 -28.97 -8.47 -3.05
N VAL A 160 -27.75 -8.12 -3.43
CA VAL A 160 -27.44 -7.25 -4.56
C VAL A 160 -26.69 -8.06 -5.62
N LYS A 161 -27.21 -8.11 -6.85
CA LYS A 161 -26.61 -8.82 -7.98
C LYS A 161 -26.33 -7.89 -9.17
N THR A 162 -27.13 -6.85 -9.32
CA THR A 162 -27.07 -5.91 -10.44
C THR A 162 -26.88 -4.47 -9.94
N PRO A 163 -26.37 -3.55 -10.76
CA PRO A 163 -26.29 -2.13 -10.38
C PRO A 163 -27.63 -1.55 -9.94
N ALA A 164 -28.73 -1.94 -10.59
CA ALA A 164 -30.07 -1.44 -10.28
C ALA A 164 -30.53 -1.79 -8.85
N ASP A 165 -29.99 -2.85 -8.28
CA ASP A 165 -30.29 -3.24 -6.90
C ASP A 165 -29.78 -2.23 -5.86
N LEU A 166 -28.80 -1.39 -6.22
CA LEU A 166 -28.27 -0.35 -5.33
C LEU A 166 -29.12 0.93 -5.26
N LYS A 167 -30.09 1.08 -6.18
CA LYS A 167 -30.87 2.31 -6.28
C LYS A 167 -31.49 2.71 -4.94
N GLY A 168 -31.18 3.95 -4.50
CA GLY A 168 -31.68 4.55 -3.27
C GLY A 168 -31.03 4.05 -1.98
N MET A 169 -30.06 3.12 -2.05
CA MET A 169 -29.33 2.68 -0.87
C MET A 169 -28.28 3.72 -0.46
N LYS A 170 -28.13 3.93 0.84
CA LYS A 170 -27.12 4.80 1.45
C LYS A 170 -25.88 3.98 1.75
N ILE A 171 -24.84 4.12 0.94
CA ILE A 171 -23.66 3.27 0.99
C ILE A 171 -22.41 4.10 1.36
N HIS A 172 -21.65 3.64 2.33
CA HIS A 172 -20.34 4.21 2.65
C HIS A 172 -19.29 3.75 1.65
N GLY A 173 -18.41 4.68 1.25
CA GLY A 173 -17.22 4.44 0.44
C GLY A 173 -16.58 5.77 0.09
N ALA A 174 -15.32 5.96 0.47
CA ALA A 174 -14.63 7.24 0.35
C ALA A 174 -13.83 7.38 -0.95
N GLU A 175 -13.34 6.26 -1.50
CA GLU A 175 -12.49 6.27 -2.69
C GLU A 175 -13.25 6.72 -3.94
N TYR A 176 -12.54 7.40 -4.85
CA TYR A 176 -13.12 7.91 -6.09
C TYR A 176 -13.88 6.83 -6.88
N ALA A 177 -13.27 5.65 -7.06
CA ALA A 177 -13.87 4.52 -7.78
C ALA A 177 -15.21 4.06 -7.16
N LEU A 178 -15.28 4.05 -5.83
CA LEU A 178 -16.48 3.63 -5.09
C LEU A 178 -17.59 4.67 -5.21
N VAL A 179 -17.26 5.95 -5.07
CA VAL A 179 -18.21 7.06 -5.26
C VAL A 179 -18.78 7.05 -6.68
N GLN A 180 -17.95 6.85 -7.70
CA GLN A 180 -18.39 6.70 -9.09
C GLN A 180 -19.34 5.50 -9.26
N THR A 181 -19.00 4.36 -8.65
CA THR A 181 -19.83 3.16 -8.71
C THR A 181 -21.20 3.39 -8.08
N MET A 182 -21.25 4.01 -6.90
CA MET A 182 -22.50 4.32 -6.19
C MET A 182 -23.38 5.27 -6.98
N ASN A 183 -22.81 6.39 -7.47
CA ASN A 183 -23.55 7.37 -8.25
C ASN A 183 -24.12 6.78 -9.53
N ALA A 184 -23.30 6.02 -10.29
CA ALA A 184 -23.75 5.39 -11.53
C ALA A 184 -24.86 4.35 -11.31
N ALA A 185 -24.82 3.64 -10.18
CA ALA A 185 -25.85 2.66 -9.80
C ALA A 185 -27.09 3.29 -9.13
N GLY A 186 -27.12 4.61 -8.95
CA GLY A 186 -28.26 5.32 -8.31
C GLY A 186 -28.34 5.14 -6.80
N ALA A 187 -27.25 4.76 -6.15
CA ALA A 187 -27.10 4.79 -4.71
C ALA A 187 -26.71 6.21 -4.22
N SER A 188 -26.84 6.45 -2.94
CA SER A 188 -26.42 7.68 -2.27
C SER A 188 -25.09 7.43 -1.56
N PRO A 189 -23.94 7.96 -2.06
CA PRO A 189 -22.68 7.84 -1.37
C PRO A 189 -22.70 8.67 -0.08
N ILE A 190 -22.35 8.05 1.04
CA ILE A 190 -22.22 8.69 2.34
C ILE A 190 -20.77 8.57 2.77
N GLN A 191 -20.12 9.70 3.02
CA GLN A 191 -18.77 9.75 3.53
C GLN A 191 -18.80 9.99 5.04
N LEU A 192 -18.29 9.04 5.79
CA LEU A 192 -18.07 9.10 7.23
C LEU A 192 -16.61 8.73 7.49
N ASP A 193 -16.11 9.08 8.66
CA ASP A 193 -14.87 8.49 9.14
C ASP A 193 -15.04 6.98 9.31
N ILE A 194 -13.97 6.22 9.07
CA ILE A 194 -14.01 4.75 9.15
C ILE A 194 -14.45 4.27 10.54
N THR A 195 -14.12 5.00 11.59
CA THR A 195 -14.50 4.74 12.97
C THR A 195 -16.00 4.96 13.24
N GLU A 196 -16.67 5.73 12.39
CA GLU A 196 -18.11 6.03 12.50
C GLU A 196 -19.01 5.03 11.74
N MET A 197 -18.43 4.13 10.93
CA MET A 197 -19.21 3.19 10.11
C MET A 197 -20.17 2.33 10.93
N TYR A 198 -19.71 1.79 12.08
CA TYR A 198 -20.54 0.93 12.93
C TYR A 198 -21.79 1.70 13.42
N THR A 199 -21.59 2.86 14.02
CA THR A 199 -22.67 3.71 14.51
C THR A 199 -23.57 4.19 13.38
N GLY A 200 -23.01 4.52 12.21
CA GLY A 200 -23.75 4.90 11.02
C GLY A 200 -24.71 3.79 10.53
N LEU A 201 -24.24 2.54 10.53
CA LEU A 201 -25.08 1.37 10.22
C LEU A 201 -26.15 1.13 11.29
N GLU A 202 -25.79 1.15 12.57
CA GLU A 202 -26.70 0.92 13.68
C GLU A 202 -27.86 1.94 13.68
N ARG A 203 -27.55 3.22 13.52
CA ARG A 203 -28.53 4.31 13.48
C ARG A 203 -29.28 4.46 12.16
N GLY A 204 -28.98 3.65 11.14
CA GLY A 204 -29.65 3.70 9.83
C GLY A 204 -29.26 4.89 8.95
N ILE A 205 -28.15 5.56 9.27
CA ILE A 205 -27.52 6.55 8.39
C ILE A 205 -26.97 5.84 7.15
N LEU A 206 -26.44 4.60 7.33
CA LEU A 206 -25.94 3.74 6.29
C LEU A 206 -26.84 2.51 6.12
N ASP A 207 -26.99 2.04 4.88
CA ASP A 207 -27.59 0.78 4.51
C ASP A 207 -26.53 -0.30 4.22
N GLY A 208 -25.30 0.12 3.92
CA GLY A 208 -24.17 -0.75 3.62
C GLY A 208 -22.85 -0.01 3.45
N VAL A 209 -21.82 -0.77 3.14
CA VAL A 209 -20.43 -0.31 2.98
C VAL A 209 -19.83 -0.98 1.74
N MET A 210 -19.11 -0.21 0.92
CA MET A 210 -18.14 -0.72 -0.05
C MET A 210 -16.76 -0.64 0.58
N ASN A 211 -16.22 -1.80 0.99
CA ASN A 211 -14.89 -1.91 1.57
C ASN A 211 -14.40 -3.36 1.46
N HIS A 212 -13.17 -3.64 1.89
CA HIS A 212 -12.66 -5.00 1.95
C HIS A 212 -13.00 -5.69 3.29
N PHE A 213 -13.06 -7.02 3.28
CA PHE A 213 -13.44 -7.83 4.43
C PHE A 213 -12.62 -7.56 5.70
N PRO A 214 -11.27 -7.44 5.65
CA PRO A 214 -10.46 -7.16 6.83
C PRO A 214 -10.92 -5.91 7.59
N VAL A 215 -11.09 -4.78 6.92
CA VAL A 215 -11.57 -3.54 7.55
C VAL A 215 -12.97 -3.73 8.12
N CYS A 216 -13.88 -4.30 7.35
CA CYS A 216 -15.24 -4.54 7.82
C CYS A 216 -15.29 -5.46 9.06
N PHE A 217 -14.35 -6.40 9.19
CA PHE A 217 -14.23 -7.27 10.36
C PHE A 217 -13.64 -6.53 11.57
N ILE A 218 -12.53 -5.81 11.39
CA ILE A 218 -11.83 -5.07 12.46
C ILE A 218 -12.77 -4.03 13.09
N PHE A 219 -13.54 -3.30 12.26
CA PHE A 219 -14.50 -2.31 12.73
C PHE A 219 -15.88 -2.90 13.08
N ARG A 220 -15.97 -4.24 13.13
CA ARG A 220 -17.16 -5.01 13.56
C ARG A 220 -18.43 -4.77 12.74
N VAL A 221 -18.32 -4.08 11.61
CA VAL A 221 -19.50 -3.73 10.79
C VAL A 221 -20.14 -4.94 10.10
N LEU A 222 -19.40 -6.06 9.94
CA LEU A 222 -19.96 -7.32 9.42
C LEU A 222 -21.06 -7.88 10.33
N GLU A 223 -21.06 -7.56 11.64
CA GLU A 223 -22.09 -7.99 12.58
C GLU A 223 -23.48 -7.45 12.21
N LEU A 224 -23.52 -6.31 11.53
CA LEU A 224 -24.74 -5.59 11.16
C LEU A 224 -25.18 -5.82 9.71
N MET A 225 -24.37 -6.51 8.90
CA MET A 225 -24.57 -6.64 7.46
C MET A 225 -24.60 -8.11 7.01
N PRO A 226 -25.80 -8.75 6.94
CA PRO A 226 -25.90 -10.15 6.57
C PRO A 226 -25.82 -10.44 5.06
N TYR A 227 -25.71 -9.44 4.19
CA TYR A 227 -25.64 -9.61 2.75
C TYR A 227 -24.32 -9.10 2.18
N HIS A 228 -23.60 -9.97 1.48
CA HIS A 228 -22.30 -9.66 0.87
C HIS A 228 -22.32 -9.99 -0.61
N THR A 229 -21.90 -9.04 -1.45
CA THR A 229 -21.72 -9.25 -2.89
C THR A 229 -20.23 -9.22 -3.22
N ILE A 230 -19.73 -10.34 -3.72
CA ILE A 230 -18.32 -10.56 -4.04
C ILE A 230 -18.12 -10.45 -5.55
N PHE A 231 -17.26 -9.53 -5.99
CA PHE A 231 -17.03 -9.19 -7.39
C PHE A 231 -15.77 -9.87 -7.97
N GLY A 232 -15.52 -11.14 -7.61
CA GLY A 232 -14.32 -11.85 -8.03
C GLY A 232 -13.04 -11.36 -7.35
N ASP A 233 -11.89 -11.78 -7.87
CA ASP A 233 -10.57 -11.53 -7.24
C ASP A 233 -10.16 -10.06 -7.24
N GLY A 234 -10.56 -9.28 -8.24
CA GLY A 234 -10.25 -7.85 -8.33
C GLY A 234 -11.24 -6.95 -7.58
N GLY A 235 -12.36 -7.49 -7.11
CA GLY A 235 -13.40 -6.70 -6.43
C GLY A 235 -14.00 -5.60 -7.30
N ILE A 236 -14.47 -4.55 -6.65
CA ILE A 236 -14.83 -3.28 -7.30
C ILE A 236 -13.54 -2.57 -7.72
N ASN A 237 -12.58 -2.50 -6.84
CA ASN A 237 -11.21 -2.00 -7.06
C ASN A 237 -10.25 -2.63 -6.05
N MET A 238 -8.96 -2.40 -6.29
CA MET A 238 -7.88 -2.66 -5.34
C MET A 238 -7.02 -1.40 -5.29
N THR A 239 -6.69 -0.94 -4.09
CA THR A 239 -5.93 0.29 -3.88
C THR A 239 -4.48 -0.03 -3.57
N PRO A 240 -3.51 0.53 -4.31
CA PRO A 240 -2.10 0.38 -3.99
C PRO A 240 -1.71 1.24 -2.79
N MET A 241 -0.97 0.65 -1.88
CA MET A 241 -0.33 1.27 -0.74
C MET A 241 1.18 1.23 -0.90
N PHE A 242 1.86 2.24 -0.41
CA PHE A 242 3.28 2.45 -0.64
C PHE A 242 4.03 2.74 0.65
N ALA A 243 5.23 2.17 0.76
CA ALA A 243 6.29 2.71 1.59
C ALA A 243 7.09 3.69 0.73
N ILE A 244 7.02 4.98 1.05
CA ILE A 244 7.74 6.04 0.34
C ILE A 244 8.85 6.65 1.21
N MET A 245 9.92 7.13 0.57
CA MET A 245 11.08 7.73 1.25
C MET A 245 11.51 9.04 0.60
N ASN A 246 12.00 9.97 1.41
CA ASN A 246 12.62 11.20 0.94
C ASN A 246 13.90 10.88 0.12
N PRO A 247 14.00 11.33 -1.14
CA PRO A 247 15.15 11.01 -1.98
C PRO A 247 16.48 11.57 -1.46
N LYS A 248 16.48 12.73 -0.81
CA LYS A 248 17.69 13.34 -0.25
C LYS A 248 18.20 12.52 0.93
N LYS A 249 17.28 12.05 1.79
CA LYS A 249 17.64 11.16 2.90
C LYS A 249 18.18 9.85 2.39
N PHE A 250 17.50 9.20 1.43
CA PHE A 250 17.99 7.97 0.80
C PHE A 250 19.41 8.15 0.23
N ASN A 251 19.65 9.21 -0.55
CA ASN A 251 20.94 9.48 -1.17
C ASN A 251 22.05 9.86 -0.18
N SER A 252 21.69 10.26 1.05
CA SER A 252 22.65 10.52 2.12
C SER A 252 23.19 9.27 2.81
N LEU A 253 22.53 8.13 2.61
CA LEU A 253 22.95 6.85 3.16
C LEU A 253 24.12 6.26 2.35
N PRO A 254 25.06 5.55 2.98
CA PRO A 254 26.06 4.75 2.29
C PRO A 254 25.41 3.70 1.37
N PRO A 255 26.08 3.28 0.26
CA PRO A 255 25.49 2.36 -0.71
C PRO A 255 24.99 1.02 -0.15
N ASP A 256 25.65 0.48 0.86
CA ASP A 256 25.25 -0.75 1.53
C ASP A 256 23.95 -0.57 2.33
N LEU A 257 23.74 0.60 2.96
CA LEU A 257 22.51 0.92 3.66
C LEU A 257 21.38 1.28 2.68
N GLN A 258 21.69 1.94 1.56
CA GLN A 258 20.73 2.15 0.48
C GLN A 258 20.17 0.80 -0.01
N LYS A 259 21.05 -0.19 -0.22
CA LYS A 259 20.62 -1.53 -0.63
C LYS A 259 19.71 -2.20 0.40
N ILE A 260 20.01 -2.09 1.69
CA ILE A 260 19.15 -2.61 2.75
C ILE A 260 17.76 -1.96 2.68
N ILE A 261 17.68 -0.64 2.51
CA ILE A 261 16.40 0.07 2.37
C ILE A 261 15.64 -0.40 1.11
N GLU A 262 16.30 -0.59 -0.03
CA GLU A 262 15.66 -1.10 -1.25
C GLU A 262 15.12 -2.53 -1.05
N ASP A 263 15.92 -3.42 -0.46
CA ASP A 263 15.51 -4.80 -0.19
C ASP A 263 14.36 -4.86 0.86
N SER A 264 14.31 -3.90 1.78
CA SER A 264 13.29 -3.81 2.83
C SER A 264 11.88 -3.58 2.30
N GLY A 265 11.73 -3.04 1.10
CA GLY A 265 10.41 -2.83 0.49
C GLY A 265 9.63 -4.12 0.27
N LYS A 266 10.33 -5.20 -0.10
CA LYS A 266 9.71 -6.53 -0.19
C LYS A 266 9.32 -7.05 1.20
N VAL A 267 10.16 -6.82 2.21
CA VAL A 267 9.88 -7.26 3.58
C VAL A 267 8.62 -6.59 4.11
N TRP A 268 8.51 -5.27 3.95
CA TRP A 268 7.31 -4.52 4.33
C TRP A 268 6.05 -5.07 3.64
N ALA A 269 6.10 -5.29 2.33
CA ALA A 269 4.96 -5.84 1.59
C ALA A 269 4.59 -7.26 2.03
N ASP A 270 5.58 -8.11 2.34
CA ASP A 270 5.36 -9.46 2.87
C ASP A 270 4.73 -9.42 4.28
N GLU A 271 5.12 -8.47 5.14
CA GLU A 271 4.51 -8.30 6.47
C GLU A 271 3.08 -7.79 6.40
N GLU A 272 2.77 -6.85 5.47
CA GLU A 272 1.38 -6.45 5.17
C GLU A 272 0.53 -7.67 4.77
N ALA A 273 1.04 -8.49 3.86
CA ALA A 273 0.35 -9.70 3.41
C ALA A 273 0.12 -10.71 4.55
N LYS A 274 1.10 -10.90 5.43
CA LYS A 274 0.97 -11.77 6.61
C LYS A 274 -0.11 -11.30 7.57
N GLY A 275 -0.32 -9.99 7.67
CA GLY A 275 -1.39 -9.40 8.46
C GLY A 275 -2.77 -9.57 7.80
N ASP A 276 -2.88 -9.20 6.55
CA ASP A 276 -4.17 -9.07 5.85
C ASP A 276 -4.79 -10.39 5.41
N PHE A 277 -4.00 -11.33 4.86
CA PHE A 277 -4.56 -12.58 4.34
C PHE A 277 -5.24 -13.46 5.39
N PRO A 278 -4.69 -13.65 6.60
CA PRO A 278 -5.38 -14.38 7.66
C PRO A 278 -6.68 -13.70 8.09
N ILE A 279 -6.70 -12.36 8.21
CA ILE A 279 -7.90 -11.63 8.62
C ILE A 279 -8.99 -11.70 7.55
N GLN A 280 -8.65 -11.63 6.28
CA GLN A 280 -9.63 -11.83 5.21
C GLN A 280 -10.30 -13.18 5.34
N LYS A 281 -9.54 -14.25 5.59
CA LYS A 281 -10.09 -15.59 5.82
C LYS A 281 -11.00 -15.62 7.06
N VAL A 282 -10.53 -15.07 8.18
CA VAL A 282 -11.30 -14.99 9.44
C VAL A 282 -12.61 -14.23 9.23
N ALA A 283 -12.59 -13.10 8.51
CA ALA A 283 -13.78 -12.30 8.21
C ALA A 283 -14.81 -13.06 7.36
N VAL A 284 -14.36 -13.77 6.33
CA VAL A 284 -15.24 -14.61 5.50
C VAL A 284 -15.80 -15.78 6.30
N ASP A 285 -14.98 -16.46 7.11
CA ASP A 285 -15.42 -17.57 7.97
C ASP A 285 -16.43 -17.09 9.04
N PHE A 286 -16.22 -15.89 9.60
CA PHE A 286 -17.18 -15.24 10.50
C PHE A 286 -18.55 -15.07 9.82
N CYS A 287 -18.59 -14.51 8.60
CA CYS A 287 -19.84 -14.33 7.86
C CYS A 287 -20.55 -15.67 7.60
N LYS A 288 -19.80 -16.70 7.19
CA LYS A 288 -20.35 -18.06 6.99
C LYS A 288 -20.88 -18.65 8.28
N GLY A 289 -20.14 -18.51 9.39
CA GLY A 289 -20.54 -19.02 10.72
C GLY A 289 -21.80 -18.32 11.28
N LYS A 290 -22.06 -17.08 10.85
CA LYS A 290 -23.29 -16.33 11.16
C LYS A 290 -24.44 -16.58 10.16
N ASN A 291 -24.26 -17.49 9.20
CA ASN A 291 -25.21 -17.77 8.11
C ASN A 291 -25.53 -16.53 7.26
N HIS A 292 -24.55 -15.65 7.04
CA HIS A 292 -24.73 -14.52 6.13
C HIS A 292 -24.83 -15.00 4.69
N THR A 293 -25.54 -14.25 3.86
CA THR A 293 -25.69 -14.55 2.44
C THR A 293 -24.49 -14.03 1.66
N MET A 294 -23.66 -14.95 1.19
CA MET A 294 -22.49 -14.68 0.36
C MET A 294 -22.86 -14.83 -1.12
N THR A 295 -22.94 -13.75 -1.87
CA THR A 295 -23.31 -13.75 -3.29
C THR A 295 -22.04 -13.55 -4.13
N TYR A 296 -21.50 -14.64 -4.68
CA TYR A 296 -20.35 -14.61 -5.59
C TYR A 296 -20.85 -14.36 -7.00
N LEU A 297 -20.50 -13.21 -7.58
CA LEU A 297 -20.86 -12.87 -8.95
C LEU A 297 -19.90 -13.53 -9.94
N THR A 298 -20.49 -14.16 -10.96
CA THR A 298 -19.74 -14.65 -12.11
C THR A 298 -19.24 -13.49 -12.98
N PRO A 299 -18.22 -13.68 -13.85
CA PRO A 299 -17.78 -12.65 -14.79
C PRO A 299 -18.92 -12.05 -15.63
N LYS A 300 -19.88 -12.90 -16.08
CA LYS A 300 -21.08 -12.45 -16.81
C LYS A 300 -22.00 -11.55 -15.96
N GLN A 301 -22.07 -11.76 -14.66
CA GLN A 301 -22.85 -10.91 -13.74
C GLN A 301 -22.12 -9.61 -13.36
N ILE A 302 -20.78 -9.59 -13.45
CA ILE A 302 -19.98 -8.38 -13.24
C ILE A 302 -19.99 -7.46 -14.47
N GLU A 303 -20.16 -8.02 -15.67
CA GLU A 303 -20.16 -7.26 -16.93
C GLU A 303 -21.12 -6.05 -16.96
N PRO A 304 -22.37 -6.11 -16.44
CA PRO A 304 -23.25 -4.94 -16.35
C PRO A 304 -22.68 -3.79 -15.49
N TRP A 305 -21.92 -4.12 -14.42
CA TRP A 305 -21.26 -3.15 -13.56
C TRP A 305 -20.12 -2.44 -14.30
N TYR A 306 -19.27 -3.22 -14.98
CA TYR A 306 -18.21 -2.68 -15.83
C TYR A 306 -18.78 -1.78 -16.94
N ASN A 307 -19.82 -2.24 -17.67
CA ASN A 307 -20.42 -1.49 -18.76
C ASN A 307 -21.06 -0.16 -18.30
N LEU A 308 -21.64 -0.14 -17.10
CA LEU A 308 -22.21 1.07 -16.48
C LEU A 308 -21.12 2.13 -16.28
N LEU A 309 -19.92 1.72 -15.86
CA LEU A 309 -18.83 2.62 -15.47
C LEU A 309 -17.84 2.91 -16.60
N ARG A 310 -17.87 2.13 -17.68
CA ARG A 310 -16.91 2.30 -18.77
C ARG A 310 -16.85 3.73 -19.29
N LYS A 311 -17.99 4.34 -19.62
CA LYS A 311 -18.02 5.70 -20.16
C LYS A 311 -17.72 6.79 -19.14
N THR A 312 -18.24 6.65 -17.94
CA THR A 312 -18.17 7.68 -16.89
C THR A 312 -16.90 7.62 -16.06
N SER A 313 -16.21 6.50 -16.06
CA SER A 313 -14.98 6.29 -15.29
C SER A 313 -13.78 5.99 -16.18
N HIS A 314 -13.81 4.87 -16.95
CA HIS A 314 -12.65 4.44 -17.72
C HIS A 314 -12.37 5.37 -18.92
N ASP A 315 -13.39 5.63 -19.79
CA ASP A 315 -13.23 6.51 -20.94
C ASP A 315 -12.92 7.95 -20.50
N GLN A 316 -13.50 8.39 -19.35
CA GLN A 316 -13.21 9.71 -18.81
C GLN A 316 -11.78 9.80 -18.27
N TRP A 317 -11.29 8.76 -17.59
CA TRP A 317 -9.90 8.72 -17.13
C TRP A 317 -8.91 8.81 -18.29
N VAL A 318 -9.16 8.08 -19.40
CA VAL A 318 -8.35 8.16 -20.62
C VAL A 318 -8.37 9.58 -21.19
N LYS A 319 -9.55 10.19 -21.32
CA LYS A 319 -9.69 11.57 -21.82
C LYS A 319 -8.96 12.59 -20.94
N ASP A 320 -9.05 12.45 -19.63
CA ASP A 320 -8.39 13.36 -18.67
C ASP A 320 -6.87 13.26 -18.78
N ALA A 321 -6.33 12.06 -19.00
CA ALA A 321 -4.91 11.86 -19.22
C ALA A 321 -4.45 12.44 -20.56
N GLU A 322 -5.16 12.14 -21.65
CA GLU A 322 -4.83 12.63 -22.99
C GLU A 322 -4.96 14.16 -23.10
N ALA A 323 -5.94 14.77 -22.42
CA ALA A 323 -6.09 16.24 -22.35
C ALA A 323 -4.88 16.93 -21.68
N LYS A 324 -4.12 16.19 -20.87
CA LYS A 324 -2.86 16.65 -20.27
C LYS A 324 -1.62 16.27 -21.09
N GLY A 325 -1.80 15.70 -22.28
CA GLY A 325 -0.69 15.21 -23.10
C GLY A 325 -0.02 13.94 -22.57
N LEU A 326 -0.70 13.20 -21.69
CA LEU A 326 -0.19 11.97 -21.07
C LEU A 326 -0.66 10.74 -21.87
N PRO A 327 0.06 9.59 -21.83
CA PRO A 327 -0.24 8.41 -22.65
C PRO A 327 -1.41 7.59 -22.10
N GLY A 328 -2.57 8.23 -21.81
CA GLY A 328 -3.70 7.61 -21.11
C GLY A 328 -4.22 6.34 -21.79
N LYS A 329 -4.48 6.39 -23.11
CA LYS A 329 -4.97 5.23 -23.87
C LYS A 329 -3.95 4.09 -23.91
N ALA A 330 -2.67 4.43 -24.12
CA ALA A 330 -1.59 3.42 -24.17
C ALA A 330 -1.45 2.71 -22.82
N LEU A 331 -1.39 3.47 -21.73
CA LEU A 331 -1.30 2.94 -20.37
C LEU A 331 -2.53 2.09 -20.00
N TYR A 332 -3.74 2.56 -20.32
CA TYR A 332 -4.97 1.81 -20.07
C TYR A 332 -4.98 0.46 -20.81
N ASN A 333 -4.63 0.46 -22.10
CA ASN A 333 -4.59 -0.78 -22.89
C ASN A 333 -3.52 -1.75 -22.37
N GLU A 334 -2.34 -1.25 -21.99
CA GLU A 334 -1.30 -2.09 -21.42
C GLU A 334 -1.71 -2.64 -20.06
N THR A 335 -2.41 -1.86 -19.25
CA THR A 335 -3.00 -2.34 -17.98
C THR A 335 -3.90 -3.55 -18.23
N LEU A 336 -4.81 -3.47 -19.21
CA LEU A 336 -5.70 -4.58 -19.57
C LEU A 336 -4.93 -5.81 -20.10
N ASN A 337 -3.84 -5.60 -20.85
CA ASN A 337 -2.97 -6.68 -21.33
C ASN A 337 -2.27 -7.39 -20.15
N LEU A 338 -1.73 -6.62 -19.22
CA LEU A 338 -1.05 -7.16 -18.04
C LEU A 338 -2.03 -7.86 -17.10
N ILE A 339 -3.26 -7.36 -16.91
CA ILE A 339 -4.31 -8.05 -16.17
C ILE A 339 -4.51 -9.45 -16.74
N LYS A 340 -4.69 -9.60 -18.07
CA LYS A 340 -4.82 -10.90 -18.74
C LYS A 340 -3.60 -11.80 -18.57
N LYS A 341 -2.38 -11.23 -18.58
CA LYS A 341 -1.12 -11.94 -18.37
C LYS A 341 -1.04 -12.52 -16.96
N TYR A 342 -1.40 -11.72 -15.94
CA TYR A 342 -1.26 -12.10 -14.53
C TYR A 342 -2.43 -12.95 -13.99
N GLN A 343 -3.62 -12.88 -14.61
CA GLN A 343 -4.73 -13.80 -14.29
C GLN A 343 -4.54 -15.23 -14.78
N LYS A 344 -3.64 -15.46 -15.75
CA LYS A 344 -3.37 -16.81 -16.31
C LYS A 344 -2.31 -17.59 -15.54
N LYS A 345 -1.76 -17.03 -14.48
CA LYS A 345 -0.74 -17.66 -13.63
C LYS A 345 -1.36 -18.20 -12.35
#